data_6a212491e0a38f576c71d524e79def77
#
_entry.id   6a212491e0a38f576c71d524e79def77
#
_cell.length_a   1.000
_cell.length_b   1.000
_cell.length_c   1.000
_cell.angle_alpha   90.00
_cell.angle_beta   90.00
_cell.angle_gamma   90.00
#
_symmetry.space_group_name_H-M   'P 1'
#
loop_
_entity.id
_entity.type
_entity.pdbx_description
1 polymer ?
#
loop_
_entity_poly.entity_id
_entity_poly.type
_entity_poly.pdbx_seq_one_letter_code
_entity_poly.pdbx_strand_id
1 'polypeptide(L)'
;MQEHRYHVDIDATVDELWQLFWARIPHTETGDVTIDILYPGNDIGDGLIRHCTFRVPRYLLTRGKGQSWEWLTEVQPNESWKYTAVGRPLLSEAEGHTRLEDLGDGRTRVHFSETYHAFNPLLRILLEKRVHAFISKDNDRLIKESLETGVKYLRAAKAKAAAKADAAEETRPRGAT
;
A
#
# COMPACT_ATOMS: atom_id res chain seq x y z
N MET A 1 6.93 17.26 14.45
CA MET A 1 6.64 15.92 13.91
C MET A 1 5.17 15.63 14.15
N GLN A 2 4.45 15.23 13.12
CA GLN A 2 3.05 14.79 13.21
C GLN A 2 3.04 13.26 13.24
N GLU A 3 2.04 12.69 13.90
CA GLU A 3 1.84 11.24 13.94
C GLU A 3 0.39 10.92 13.58
N HIS A 4 0.19 9.87 12.81
CA HIS A 4 -1.11 9.32 12.47
C HIS A 4 -1.10 7.81 12.69
N ARG A 5 -2.10 7.31 13.43
CA ARG A 5 -2.29 5.89 13.69
C ARG A 5 -3.73 5.53 13.43
N TYR A 6 -3.95 4.47 12.69
CA TYR A 6 -5.27 3.94 12.44
C TYR A 6 -5.20 2.45 12.12
N HIS A 7 -6.33 1.80 12.05
CA HIS A 7 -6.43 0.42 11.60
C HIS A 7 -7.68 0.23 10.75
N VAL A 8 -7.66 -0.78 9.91
CA VAL A 8 -8.82 -1.22 9.12
C VAL A 8 -8.98 -2.72 9.24
N ASP A 9 -10.22 -3.17 9.39
CA ASP A 9 -10.56 -4.58 9.41
C ASP A 9 -11.03 -4.98 8.00
N ILE A 10 -10.40 -6.01 7.43
CA ILE A 10 -10.62 -6.50 6.08
C ILE A 10 -11.08 -7.95 6.14
N ASP A 11 -12.10 -8.29 5.34
CA ASP A 11 -12.61 -9.65 5.15
C ASP A 11 -11.69 -10.42 4.18
N ALA A 12 -10.48 -10.70 4.65
CA ALA A 12 -9.45 -11.45 3.96
C ALA A 12 -8.46 -12.04 4.96
N THR A 13 -7.86 -13.17 4.62
CA THR A 13 -6.79 -13.77 5.43
C THR A 13 -5.50 -12.95 5.32
N VAL A 14 -4.61 -13.12 6.29
CA VAL A 14 -3.26 -12.51 6.26
C VAL A 14 -2.54 -12.87 4.97
N ASP A 15 -2.61 -14.13 4.53
CA ASP A 15 -1.99 -14.59 3.28
C ASP A 15 -2.55 -13.89 2.03
N GLU A 16 -3.86 -13.68 1.97
CA GLU A 16 -4.49 -12.96 0.84
C GLU A 16 -4.02 -11.51 0.79
N LEU A 17 -3.98 -10.84 1.94
CA LEU A 17 -3.48 -9.46 2.02
C LEU A 17 -1.99 -9.38 1.71
N TRP A 18 -1.21 -10.32 2.23
CA TRP A 18 0.22 -10.39 1.89
C TRP A 18 0.45 -10.54 0.39
N GLN A 19 -0.25 -11.47 -0.26
CA GLN A 19 -0.18 -11.63 -1.71
C GLN A 19 -0.59 -10.36 -2.46
N LEU A 20 -1.58 -9.62 -1.97
CA LEU A 20 -2.02 -8.36 -2.55
C LEU A 20 -0.93 -7.28 -2.45
N PHE A 21 -0.37 -7.07 -1.25
CA PHE A 21 0.68 -6.08 -1.03
C PHE A 21 1.94 -6.37 -1.86
N TRP A 22 2.27 -7.66 -2.03
CA TRP A 22 3.47 -8.10 -2.74
C TRP A 22 3.22 -8.59 -4.15
N ALA A 23 2.05 -8.30 -4.72
CA ALA A 23 1.74 -8.63 -6.12
C ALA A 23 2.71 -7.98 -7.13
N ARG A 24 3.53 -7.03 -6.68
CA ARG A 24 4.58 -6.34 -7.47
C ARG A 24 4.05 -5.79 -8.79
N ILE A 25 2.83 -5.26 -8.77
CA ILE A 25 2.20 -4.62 -9.93
C ILE A 25 3.01 -3.35 -10.22
N PRO A 26 3.67 -3.21 -11.38
CA PRO A 26 4.59 -2.12 -11.66
C PRO A 26 3.97 -0.73 -11.52
N HIS A 27 2.68 -0.63 -11.84
CA HIS A 27 1.90 0.60 -11.78
C HIS A 27 0.51 0.34 -11.22
N THR A 28 0.10 1.11 -10.23
CA THR A 28 -1.23 1.01 -9.60
C THR A 28 -1.83 2.40 -9.44
N GLU A 29 -3.09 2.55 -9.82
CA GLU A 29 -3.89 3.75 -9.55
C GLU A 29 -5.08 3.39 -8.65
N THR A 30 -5.25 4.12 -7.56
CA THR A 30 -6.39 3.99 -6.67
C THR A 30 -6.86 5.39 -6.26
N GLY A 31 -7.96 5.82 -6.85
CA GLY A 31 -8.48 7.18 -6.66
C GLY A 31 -7.45 8.22 -7.10
N ASP A 32 -7.01 9.07 -6.16
CA ASP A 32 -6.03 10.13 -6.42
C ASP A 32 -4.57 9.71 -6.09
N VAL A 33 -4.35 8.43 -5.81
CA VAL A 33 -3.03 7.89 -5.48
C VAL A 33 -2.54 7.02 -6.62
N THR A 34 -1.32 7.30 -7.09
CA THR A 34 -0.60 6.48 -8.05
C THR A 34 0.66 5.93 -7.40
N ILE A 35 0.95 4.66 -7.60
CA ILE A 35 2.15 4.00 -7.10
C ILE A 35 2.87 3.33 -8.26
N ASP A 36 4.14 3.71 -8.46
CA ASP A 36 5.05 3.13 -9.44
C ASP A 36 6.17 2.39 -8.70
N ILE A 37 6.34 1.09 -8.95
CA ILE A 37 7.47 0.33 -8.40
C ILE A 37 8.70 0.63 -9.25
N LEU A 38 9.70 1.27 -8.64
CA LEU A 38 10.98 1.61 -9.29
C LEU A 38 12.00 0.48 -9.14
N TYR A 39 11.97 -0.21 -8.00
CA TYR A 39 12.83 -1.37 -7.70
C TYR A 39 12.04 -2.37 -6.84
N PRO A 40 11.98 -3.65 -7.22
CA PRO A 40 11.09 -4.63 -6.57
C PRO A 40 11.60 -5.15 -5.22
N GLY A 41 12.82 -4.80 -4.79
CA GLY A 41 13.44 -5.37 -3.61
C GLY A 41 13.93 -6.81 -3.82
N ASN A 42 14.26 -7.49 -2.71
CA ASN A 42 14.60 -8.90 -2.69
C ASN A 42 13.35 -9.80 -2.79
N ASP A 43 13.49 -11.11 -2.63
CA ASP A 43 12.41 -12.08 -2.78
C ASP A 43 11.23 -11.86 -1.83
N ILE A 44 11.48 -11.35 -0.63
CA ILE A 44 10.44 -10.99 0.34
C ILE A 44 9.99 -9.53 0.22
N GLY A 45 10.57 -8.74 -0.70
CA GLY A 45 10.23 -7.34 -0.93
C GLY A 45 10.99 -6.35 -0.06
N ASP A 46 11.93 -6.80 0.77
CA ASP A 46 12.79 -5.89 1.52
C ASP A 46 13.70 -5.11 0.58
N GLY A 47 13.83 -3.80 0.78
CA GLY A 47 14.51 -2.90 -0.14
C GLY A 47 13.68 -2.47 -1.35
N LEU A 48 12.38 -2.78 -1.43
CA LEU A 48 11.51 -2.28 -2.49
C LEU A 48 11.49 -0.76 -2.47
N ILE A 49 11.64 -0.15 -3.67
CA ILE A 49 11.55 1.31 -3.85
C ILE A 49 10.35 1.62 -4.73
N ARG A 50 9.50 2.54 -4.28
CA ARG A 50 8.33 3.00 -5.03
C ARG A 50 8.25 4.53 -5.07
N HIS A 51 7.66 5.04 -6.13
CA HIS A 51 7.30 6.44 -6.28
C HIS A 51 5.77 6.56 -6.16
N CYS A 52 5.33 7.42 -5.27
CA CYS A 52 3.92 7.66 -5.05
C CYS A 52 3.55 9.10 -5.46
N THR A 53 2.40 9.26 -6.11
CA THR A 53 1.75 10.56 -6.29
C THR A 53 0.43 10.57 -5.56
N PHE A 54 0.10 11.72 -4.93
CA PHE A 54 -1.11 11.87 -4.14
C PHE A 54 -1.57 13.33 -4.11
N ARG A 55 -2.78 13.57 -3.63
CA ARG A 55 -3.30 14.93 -3.50
C ARG A 55 -2.67 15.67 -2.33
N VAL A 56 -2.39 16.95 -2.57
CA VAL A 56 -2.00 17.91 -1.53
C VAL A 56 -2.82 19.20 -1.67
N PRO A 57 -2.86 20.05 -0.65
CA PRO A 57 -3.56 21.32 -0.72
C PRO A 57 -3.07 22.19 -1.89
N ARG A 58 -4.01 22.78 -2.62
CA ARG A 58 -3.69 23.63 -3.79
C ARG A 58 -2.85 24.87 -3.46
N TYR A 59 -2.93 25.38 -2.23
CA TYR A 59 -2.12 26.51 -1.80
C TYR A 59 -0.61 26.22 -1.75
N LEU A 60 -0.20 24.96 -1.88
CA LEU A 60 1.22 24.58 -2.01
C LEU A 60 1.78 24.80 -3.42
N LEU A 61 1.00 25.38 -4.33
CA LEU A 61 1.41 25.79 -5.68
C LEU A 61 1.92 24.66 -6.59
N THR A 62 1.59 23.41 -6.28
CA THR A 62 1.97 22.21 -7.05
C THR A 62 0.82 21.67 -7.90
N ARG A 63 -0.17 22.51 -8.19
CA ARG A 63 -1.42 22.11 -8.86
C ARG A 63 -2.18 21.00 -8.12
N GLY A 64 -1.99 20.92 -6.79
CA GLY A 64 -2.63 19.93 -5.92
C GLY A 64 -1.98 18.54 -5.96
N LYS A 65 -0.78 18.39 -6.49
CA LYS A 65 -0.06 17.11 -6.56
C LYS A 65 1.14 17.11 -5.61
N GLY A 66 1.21 16.11 -4.75
CA GLY A 66 2.36 15.72 -3.95
C GLY A 66 3.02 14.48 -4.53
N GLN A 67 4.26 14.23 -4.13
CA GLN A 67 5.03 13.06 -4.53
C GLN A 67 5.88 12.60 -3.37
N SER A 68 6.08 11.29 -3.24
CA SER A 68 7.04 10.68 -2.35
C SER A 68 7.83 9.57 -3.05
N TRP A 69 9.06 9.39 -2.61
CA TRP A 69 9.87 8.22 -2.90
C TRP A 69 10.00 7.46 -1.60
N GLU A 70 9.60 6.21 -1.63
CA GLU A 70 9.50 5.37 -0.46
C GLU A 70 10.36 4.13 -0.64
N TRP A 71 11.04 3.71 0.42
CA TRP A 71 11.76 2.45 0.46
C TRP A 71 11.32 1.63 1.65
N LEU A 72 11.04 0.37 1.39
CA LEU A 72 10.53 -0.57 2.35
C LEU A 72 11.68 -1.33 3.00
N THR A 73 11.59 -1.51 4.30
CA THR A 73 12.61 -2.18 5.12
C THR A 73 11.96 -3.03 6.20
N GLU A 74 12.76 -3.87 6.82
CA GLU A 74 12.31 -4.73 7.93
C GLU A 74 11.07 -5.55 7.57
N VAL A 75 11.05 -6.08 6.34
CA VAL A 75 9.93 -6.87 5.84
C VAL A 75 9.92 -8.23 6.52
N GLN A 76 8.85 -8.52 7.22
CA GLN A 76 8.57 -9.80 7.88
C GLN A 76 7.35 -10.42 7.19
N PRO A 77 7.52 -11.49 6.40
CA PRO A 77 6.44 -12.10 5.64
C PRO A 77 5.22 -12.45 6.49
N ASN A 78 4.03 -12.10 6.01
CA ASN A 78 2.74 -12.26 6.67
C ASN A 78 2.59 -11.52 8.03
N GLU A 79 3.51 -10.63 8.36
CA GLU A 79 3.52 -9.99 9.67
C GLU A 79 3.58 -8.46 9.56
N SER A 80 4.67 -7.91 9.01
CA SER A 80 4.86 -6.46 9.02
C SER A 80 5.92 -5.97 8.05
N TRP A 81 5.95 -4.67 7.82
CA TRP A 81 7.04 -3.96 7.16
C TRP A 81 7.09 -2.50 7.61
N LYS A 82 8.25 -1.91 7.47
CA LYS A 82 8.44 -0.47 7.62
C LYS A 82 8.72 0.18 6.26
N TYR A 83 8.48 1.48 6.18
CA TYR A 83 8.96 2.28 5.08
C TYR A 83 9.49 3.62 5.59
N THR A 84 10.45 4.15 4.86
CA THR A 84 10.86 5.55 4.98
C THR A 84 10.56 6.22 3.64
N ALA A 85 10.12 7.47 3.69
CA ALA A 85 9.77 8.23 2.51
C ALA A 85 10.35 9.63 2.57
N VAL A 86 10.77 10.15 1.41
CA VAL A 86 11.05 11.58 1.23
C VAL A 86 10.08 12.15 0.22
N GLY A 87 9.48 13.27 0.56
CA GLY A 87 8.37 13.83 -0.20
C GLY A 87 8.51 15.32 -0.52
N ARG A 88 7.73 15.74 -1.50
CA ARG A 88 7.54 17.16 -1.84
C ARG A 88 6.05 17.47 -1.99
N PRO A 89 5.59 18.74 -1.84
CA PRO A 89 6.38 19.98 -2.01
C PRO A 89 7.11 20.48 -0.79
N LEU A 90 6.80 19.99 0.43
CA LEU A 90 7.41 20.57 1.64
C LEU A 90 8.85 20.09 1.92
N LEU A 91 9.41 19.20 1.10
CA LEU A 91 10.64 18.49 1.42
C LEU A 91 10.53 17.90 2.82
N SER A 92 9.76 16.83 2.91
CA SER A 92 9.43 16.16 4.16
C SER A 92 9.95 14.74 4.16
N GLU A 93 10.12 14.22 5.35
CA GLU A 93 10.32 12.81 5.63
C GLU A 93 9.05 12.23 6.26
N ALA A 94 8.73 11.00 5.92
CA ALA A 94 7.74 10.19 6.60
C ALA A 94 8.34 8.82 6.89
N GLU A 95 8.00 8.27 8.05
CA GLU A 95 8.30 6.89 8.40
C GLU A 95 6.98 6.20 8.72
N GLY A 96 6.79 5.02 8.19
CA GLY A 96 5.58 4.25 8.43
C GLY A 96 5.88 2.81 8.81
N HIS A 97 4.94 2.23 9.56
CA HIS A 97 4.95 0.83 9.93
C HIS A 97 3.56 0.24 9.69
N THR A 98 3.52 -0.84 8.92
CA THR A 98 2.31 -1.61 8.69
C THR A 98 2.45 -2.97 9.36
N ARG A 99 1.45 -3.40 10.12
CA ARG A 99 1.39 -4.70 10.78
C ARG A 99 0.06 -5.39 10.50
N LEU A 100 0.10 -6.67 10.22
CA LEU A 100 -1.07 -7.53 10.02
C LEU A 100 -1.36 -8.29 11.33
N GLU A 101 -2.64 -8.38 11.68
CA GLU A 101 -3.12 -9.12 12.84
C GLU A 101 -4.30 -10.00 12.40
N ASP A 102 -4.13 -11.32 12.54
CA ASP A 102 -5.20 -12.27 12.28
C ASP A 102 -6.30 -12.14 13.36
N LEU A 103 -7.52 -11.82 12.94
CA LEU A 103 -8.67 -11.72 13.83
C LEU A 103 -9.43 -13.05 13.96
N GLY A 104 -9.00 -14.10 13.22
CA GLY A 104 -9.74 -15.34 13.05
C GLY A 104 -10.88 -15.19 12.02
N ASP A 105 -11.53 -16.30 11.72
CA ASP A 105 -12.67 -16.37 10.77
C ASP A 105 -12.39 -15.78 9.38
N GLY A 106 -11.11 -15.80 8.94
CA GLY A 106 -10.70 -15.28 7.63
C GLY A 106 -10.66 -13.76 7.55
N ARG A 107 -10.56 -13.06 8.67
CA ARG A 107 -10.45 -11.60 8.76
C ARG A 107 -9.08 -11.16 9.29
N THR A 108 -8.62 -10.05 8.78
CA THR A 108 -7.34 -9.45 9.20
C THR A 108 -7.54 -7.99 9.55
N ARG A 109 -6.92 -7.56 10.65
CA ARG A 109 -6.75 -6.15 11.00
C ARG A 109 -5.39 -5.68 10.48
N VAL A 110 -5.42 -4.62 9.70
CA VAL A 110 -4.23 -3.96 9.20
C VAL A 110 -4.00 -2.70 10.01
N HIS A 111 -2.92 -2.66 10.77
CA HIS A 111 -2.51 -1.49 11.56
C HIS A 111 -1.54 -0.64 10.74
N PHE A 112 -1.76 0.66 10.77
CA PHE A 112 -0.88 1.65 10.17
C PHE A 112 -0.43 2.65 11.22
N SER A 113 0.85 2.96 11.23
CA SER A 113 1.38 4.10 11.95
C SER A 113 2.32 4.86 11.04
N GLU A 114 2.21 6.17 11.03
CA GLU A 114 3.03 7.04 10.21
C GLU A 114 3.46 8.26 11.01
N THR A 115 4.72 8.66 10.86
CA THR A 115 5.22 9.93 11.32
C THR A 115 5.56 10.81 10.12
N TYR A 116 5.37 12.10 10.26
CA TYR A 116 5.61 13.08 9.21
C TYR A 116 6.37 14.28 9.74
N HIS A 117 7.39 14.72 8.98
CA HIS A 117 8.27 15.77 9.40
C HIS A 117 8.78 16.61 8.22
N ALA A 118 8.48 17.89 8.20
CA ALA A 118 9.04 18.81 7.20
C ALA A 118 10.44 19.26 7.60
N PHE A 119 11.42 19.19 6.69
CA PHE A 119 12.81 19.56 6.97
C PHE A 119 12.99 21.04 7.27
N ASN A 120 12.30 21.90 6.52
CA ASN A 120 12.39 23.34 6.74
C ASN A 120 11.63 23.77 8.02
N PRO A 121 12.31 24.37 9.04
CA PRO A 121 11.68 24.73 10.30
C PRO A 121 10.51 25.72 10.15
N LEU A 122 10.59 26.64 9.19
CA LEU A 122 9.53 27.63 8.95
C LEU A 122 8.28 26.97 8.37
N LEU A 123 8.47 26.10 7.35
CA LEU A 123 7.38 25.33 6.75
C LEU A 123 6.78 24.34 7.75
N ARG A 124 7.59 23.78 8.64
CA ARG A 124 7.16 22.92 9.73
C ARG A 124 6.17 23.63 10.65
N ILE A 125 6.51 24.82 11.11
CA ILE A 125 5.64 25.61 12.01
C ILE A 125 4.37 26.06 11.31
N LEU A 126 4.47 26.51 10.07
CA LEU A 126 3.35 27.15 9.36
C LEU A 126 2.41 26.16 8.67
N LEU A 127 2.95 25.07 8.09
CA LEU A 127 2.21 24.24 7.15
C LEU A 127 2.13 22.76 7.54
N GLU A 128 3.10 22.18 8.24
CA GLU A 128 3.20 20.74 8.49
C GLU A 128 1.89 20.14 9.01
N LYS A 129 1.35 20.70 10.10
CA LYS A 129 0.10 20.21 10.71
C LYS A 129 -1.09 20.24 9.74
N ARG A 130 -1.21 21.31 8.94
CA ARG A 130 -2.32 21.47 7.99
C ARG A 130 -2.20 20.52 6.81
N VAL A 131 -0.99 20.35 6.29
CA VAL A 131 -0.71 19.45 5.16
C VAL A 131 -0.89 18.01 5.60
N HIS A 132 -0.33 17.62 6.74
CA HIS A 132 -0.51 16.29 7.30
C HIS A 132 -2.00 15.98 7.55
N ALA A 133 -2.74 16.85 8.21
CA ALA A 133 -4.18 16.67 8.43
C ALA A 133 -4.99 16.55 7.12
N PHE A 134 -4.57 17.22 6.04
CA PHE A 134 -5.20 17.10 4.74
C PHE A 134 -4.91 15.73 4.10
N ILE A 135 -3.66 15.26 4.14
CA ILE A 135 -3.25 13.98 3.56
C ILE A 135 -3.89 12.81 4.34
N SER A 136 -3.91 12.89 5.67
CA SER A 136 -4.40 11.81 6.54
C SER A 136 -5.93 11.74 6.67
N LYS A 137 -6.65 12.78 6.23
CA LYS A 137 -8.09 12.94 6.51
C LYS A 137 -8.97 11.76 6.14
N ASP A 138 -8.66 11.09 5.04
CA ASP A 138 -9.47 10.01 4.49
C ASP A 138 -8.66 8.69 4.37
N ASN A 139 -7.46 8.62 4.96
CA ASN A 139 -6.55 7.50 4.76
C ASN A 139 -7.18 6.16 5.12
N ASP A 140 -7.82 6.05 6.28
CA ASP A 140 -8.46 4.82 6.76
C ASP A 140 -9.53 4.33 5.78
N ARG A 141 -10.42 5.22 5.32
CA ARG A 141 -11.45 4.89 4.34
C ARG A 141 -10.86 4.49 2.99
N LEU A 142 -9.94 5.29 2.44
CA LEU A 142 -9.33 5.04 1.13
C LEU A 142 -8.53 3.75 1.09
N ILE A 143 -7.77 3.47 2.16
CA ILE A 143 -7.00 2.24 2.28
C ILE A 143 -7.94 1.03 2.41
N LYS A 144 -8.99 1.13 3.22
CA LYS A 144 -9.98 0.06 3.34
C LYS A 144 -10.62 -0.26 2.00
N GLU A 145 -11.14 0.73 1.29
CA GLU A 145 -11.76 0.58 -0.03
C GLU A 145 -10.78 -0.03 -1.05
N SER A 146 -9.51 0.40 -1.02
CA SER A 146 -8.46 -0.13 -1.88
C SER A 146 -8.16 -1.59 -1.60
N LEU A 147 -7.99 -1.96 -0.34
CA LEU A 147 -7.69 -3.34 0.07
C LEU A 147 -8.86 -4.28 -0.25
N GLU A 148 -10.10 -3.90 0.09
CA GLU A 148 -11.30 -4.70 -0.23
C GLU A 148 -11.46 -4.92 -1.75
N THR A 149 -11.19 -3.88 -2.54
CA THR A 149 -11.22 -3.97 -4.00
C THR A 149 -10.13 -4.90 -4.51
N GLY A 150 -8.90 -4.74 -4.02
CA GLY A 150 -7.76 -5.59 -4.36
C GLY A 150 -8.01 -7.07 -4.04
N VAL A 151 -8.57 -7.37 -2.86
CA VAL A 151 -8.93 -8.74 -2.47
C VAL A 151 -9.97 -9.35 -3.42
N LYS A 152 -10.99 -8.59 -3.82
CA LYS A 152 -11.98 -9.04 -4.82
C LYS A 152 -11.31 -9.41 -6.15
N TYR A 153 -10.40 -8.57 -6.65
CA TYR A 153 -9.64 -8.86 -7.87
C TYR A 153 -8.74 -10.09 -7.72
N LEU A 154 -8.05 -10.24 -6.61
CA LEU A 154 -7.20 -11.39 -6.33
C LEU A 154 -8.00 -12.70 -6.33
N ARG A 155 -9.15 -12.72 -5.66
CA ARG A 155 -10.06 -13.88 -5.60
C ARG A 155 -10.63 -14.21 -6.98
N ALA A 156 -11.03 -13.22 -7.77
CA ALA A 156 -11.52 -13.41 -9.13
C ALA A 156 -10.42 -13.97 -10.07
N ALA A 157 -9.19 -13.47 -9.95
CA ALA A 157 -8.06 -13.96 -10.73
C ALA A 157 -7.72 -15.43 -10.39
N LYS A 158 -7.73 -15.79 -9.10
CA LYS A 158 -7.51 -17.18 -8.64
C LYS A 158 -8.62 -18.12 -9.17
N ALA A 159 -9.88 -17.73 -9.09
CA ALA A 159 -11.00 -18.51 -9.59
C ALA A 159 -10.90 -18.74 -11.10
N LYS A 160 -10.53 -17.72 -11.87
CA LYS A 160 -10.31 -17.84 -13.32
C LYS A 160 -9.13 -18.76 -13.66
N ALA A 161 -8.05 -18.71 -12.89
CA ALA A 161 -6.89 -19.57 -13.08
C ALA A 161 -7.25 -21.05 -12.79
N ALA A 162 -7.98 -21.31 -11.72
CA ALA A 162 -8.47 -22.66 -11.36
C ALA A 162 -9.37 -23.23 -12.46
N ALA A 163 -10.37 -22.48 -12.92
CA ALA A 163 -11.27 -22.93 -14.00
C ALA A 163 -10.51 -23.23 -15.32
N LYS A 164 -9.45 -22.47 -15.61
CA LYS A 164 -8.61 -22.73 -16.78
C LYS A 164 -7.77 -24.00 -16.62
N ALA A 165 -7.28 -24.29 -15.41
CA ALA A 165 -6.53 -25.51 -15.12
C ALA A 165 -7.42 -26.74 -15.26
N ASP A 166 -8.64 -26.71 -14.69
CA ASP A 166 -9.61 -27.80 -14.77
C ASP A 166 -9.99 -28.10 -16.23
N ALA A 167 -10.26 -27.07 -17.03
CA ALA A 167 -10.55 -27.22 -18.48
C ALA A 167 -9.37 -27.81 -19.26
N ALA A 168 -8.13 -27.49 -18.89
CA ALA A 168 -6.95 -28.05 -19.53
C ALA A 168 -6.72 -29.53 -19.17
N GLU A 169 -7.09 -29.94 -17.96
CA GLU A 169 -7.02 -31.33 -17.52
C GLU A 169 -8.07 -32.21 -18.19
N GLU A 170 -9.30 -31.68 -18.38
CA GLU A 170 -10.39 -32.38 -19.04
C GLU A 170 -10.12 -32.62 -20.54
N THR A 171 -9.35 -31.72 -21.19
CA THR A 171 -8.97 -31.83 -22.62
C THR A 171 -7.74 -32.72 -22.85
N ARG A 172 -7.09 -33.21 -21.81
CA ARG A 172 -5.92 -34.11 -21.94
C ARG A 172 -6.37 -35.47 -22.44
N PRO A 173 -5.86 -36.00 -23.59
CA PRO A 173 -6.30 -37.26 -24.13
C PRO A 173 -6.01 -38.38 -23.10
N ARG A 174 -7.08 -39.08 -22.70
CA ARG A 174 -6.99 -40.31 -21.91
C ARG A 174 -6.39 -41.39 -22.80
N GLY A 175 -5.08 -41.70 -22.59
CA GLY A 175 -4.50 -42.95 -22.98
C GLY A 175 -3.81 -42.97 -24.33
N ALA A 176 -2.53 -43.22 -24.24
CA ALA A 176 -1.86 -44.16 -25.10
C ALA A 176 -1.06 -45.07 -24.13
N THR A 177 -1.67 -46.16 -23.75
CA THR A 177 -0.99 -47.35 -23.26
C THR A 177 -0.57 -48.19 -24.45
#